data_0a934370223b60ea14a6eb2cb38d8ef3
#
_entry.id   0a934370223b60ea14a6eb2cb38d8ef3
#
_cell.length_a   1.000
_cell.length_b   1.000
_cell.length_c   1.000
_cell.angle_alpha   90.00
_cell.angle_beta   90.00
_cell.angle_gamma   90.00
#
_symmetry.space_group_name_H-M   'P 1'
#
loop_
_entity.id
_entity.type
_entity.pdbx_description
1 polymer ?
#
loop_
_entity_poly.entity_id
_entity_poly.type
_entity_poly.pdbx_seq_one_letter_code
_entity_poly.pdbx_strand_id
1 'polypeptide(L)'
;MRKSFLTLGAAIAALSLVAPATAMAADADRYAGPNRYETAIAVASAFGTADVVYLARGDQQVDAVSGGRLQTGPVLLVNEDAAVQALVKSKIADLKATKVVVLGGEGAVSEAAAKAVAGDATVSRLAGANRFGTAVAISKSLHPSDGDGTEVYLANGLTLVDALVGGQIKGNAPILLTNGSGALPKETADEIKRLAPAKVTALGGEGAVLPSELTEAAKLGKTPTANAETKARADLVKASREAHMAVEGWYTIADGKTLNDFMDTTNGCAVADASKDNLATTFPKVLATDIKTDCAATIFAVDGATTAGNKAAADAKAGDTTDAKTYKGLQAIDDAIQADTGATNTAKGQSADALIAAKKAITDADAAVTAGPTKEQIAKYETGAAENRIAGNNRFETAAAIAAVAYPNGTGAAMVYAANGSAFADASVAGYLDNKAELAGPVVLVSLDTIPATTDAYVKAAKAGNSALAGKFKALGGNGVIADSVVTGMLDLLK
;
A
#
# COMPACT_ATOMS: atom_id res chain seq x y z
N MET A 1 -88.57 34.25 -3.20
CA MET A 1 -87.33 34.83 -2.59
C MET A 1 -86.46 33.72 -2.11
N ARG A 2 -85.47 33.29 -2.90
CA ARG A 2 -84.52 32.25 -2.52
C ARG A 2 -83.16 32.92 -2.36
N LYS A 3 -82.61 32.88 -1.14
CA LYS A 3 -81.28 33.38 -0.83
C LYS A 3 -80.28 32.24 -1.03
N SER A 4 -79.38 32.40 -2.00
CA SER A 4 -78.23 31.51 -2.20
C SER A 4 -77.08 31.90 -1.26
N PHE A 5 -76.61 30.96 -0.44
CA PHE A 5 -75.40 31.11 0.33
C PHE A 5 -74.23 30.59 -0.52
N LEU A 6 -73.26 31.48 -0.82
CA LEU A 6 -71.95 31.11 -1.37
C LEU A 6 -71.07 30.73 -0.22
N THR A 7 -70.64 29.46 -0.15
CA THR A 7 -69.58 29.03 0.74
C THR A 7 -68.21 29.19 0.03
N LEU A 8 -67.40 30.09 0.56
CA LEU A 8 -66.03 30.35 0.09
C LEU A 8 -65.13 29.35 0.79
N GLY A 9 -64.67 28.31 0.08
CA GLY A 9 -63.68 27.36 0.54
C GLY A 9 -62.27 27.96 0.46
N ALA A 10 -61.66 28.23 1.61
CA ALA A 10 -60.28 28.64 1.68
C ALA A 10 -59.38 27.41 1.49
N ALA A 11 -58.75 27.26 0.35
CA ALA A 11 -57.67 26.30 0.13
C ALA A 11 -56.37 26.85 0.79
N ILE A 12 -55.99 26.31 1.91
CA ILE A 12 -54.66 26.55 2.52
C ILE A 12 -53.66 25.75 1.67
N ALA A 13 -52.97 26.39 0.73
CA ALA A 13 -51.77 25.85 0.11
C ALA A 13 -50.66 25.86 1.14
N ALA A 14 -50.34 24.70 1.68
CA ALA A 14 -49.12 24.51 2.47
C ALA A 14 -47.92 24.68 1.53
N LEU A 15 -47.37 25.86 1.49
CA LEU A 15 -46.10 26.15 0.84
C LEU A 15 -45.02 25.55 1.73
N SER A 16 -44.59 24.28 1.46
CA SER A 16 -43.38 23.73 2.02
C SER A 16 -42.22 24.58 1.51
N LEU A 17 -41.72 25.49 2.34
CA LEU A 17 -40.42 26.10 2.15
C LEU A 17 -39.38 24.95 2.33
N VAL A 18 -39.05 24.29 1.24
CA VAL A 18 -37.77 23.63 1.13
C VAL A 18 -36.75 24.77 1.07
N ALA A 19 -36.15 25.07 2.21
CA ALA A 19 -34.97 25.91 2.22
C ALA A 19 -33.98 25.28 1.24
N PRO A 20 -33.45 26.00 0.25
CA PRO A 20 -32.38 25.44 -0.54
C PRO A 20 -31.29 25.11 0.43
N ALA A 21 -30.86 23.84 0.44
CA ALA A 21 -29.58 23.48 1.02
C ALA A 21 -28.58 24.47 0.41
N THR A 22 -28.14 25.43 1.20
CA THR A 22 -27.05 26.30 0.79
C THR A 22 -25.90 25.35 0.51
N ALA A 23 -25.63 25.13 -0.77
CA ALA A 23 -24.37 24.54 -1.21
C ALA A 23 -23.31 25.47 -0.61
N MET A 24 -22.76 25.10 0.54
CA MET A 24 -21.61 25.78 1.10
C MET A 24 -20.57 25.68 -0.01
N ALA A 25 -20.16 26.84 -0.53
CA ALA A 25 -19.02 26.90 -1.45
C ALA A 25 -17.91 26.13 -0.75
N ALA A 26 -17.50 25.00 -1.30
CA ALA A 26 -16.42 24.24 -0.77
C ALA A 26 -15.24 25.20 -0.70
N ASP A 27 -14.76 25.48 0.51
CA ASP A 27 -13.53 26.26 0.69
C ASP A 27 -12.46 25.54 -0.14
N ALA A 28 -11.89 26.24 -1.12
CA ALA A 28 -10.98 25.63 -2.08
C ALA A 28 -9.85 24.85 -1.41
N ASP A 29 -9.54 25.16 -0.15
CA ASP A 29 -8.41 24.62 0.59
C ASP A 29 -8.83 23.65 1.72
N ARG A 30 -10.09 23.22 1.77
CA ARG A 30 -10.63 22.33 2.78
C ARG A 30 -11.50 21.22 2.19
N TYR A 31 -11.44 20.06 2.87
CA TYR A 31 -12.54 19.10 2.87
C TYR A 31 -13.22 19.22 4.23
N ALA A 32 -14.37 19.87 4.27
CA ALA A 32 -15.06 20.21 5.49
C ALA A 32 -16.58 20.13 5.34
N GLY A 33 -17.24 19.86 6.45
CA GLY A 33 -18.68 19.98 6.63
C GLY A 33 -18.99 20.50 8.03
N PRO A 34 -20.24 20.81 8.35
CA PRO A 34 -20.69 21.23 9.67
C PRO A 34 -20.34 20.24 10.80
N ASN A 35 -20.16 18.97 10.44
CA ASN A 35 -19.80 17.90 11.37
C ASN A 35 -18.97 16.82 10.66
N ARG A 36 -18.48 15.83 11.41
CA ARG A 36 -17.64 14.73 10.92
C ARG A 36 -18.26 13.90 9.79
N TYR A 37 -19.58 13.74 9.78
CA TYR A 37 -20.29 12.98 8.75
C TYR A 37 -20.22 13.72 7.42
N GLU A 38 -20.45 15.01 7.44
CA GLU A 38 -20.38 15.84 6.24
C GLU A 38 -18.93 16.09 5.81
N THR A 39 -17.97 16.17 6.73
CA THR A 39 -16.53 16.16 6.39
C THR A 39 -16.16 14.87 5.66
N ALA A 40 -16.61 13.70 6.14
CA ALA A 40 -16.38 12.42 5.45
C ALA A 40 -17.01 12.41 4.04
N ILE A 41 -18.20 12.98 3.89
CA ILE A 41 -18.86 13.16 2.58
C ILE A 41 -18.05 14.08 1.67
N ALA A 42 -17.50 15.18 2.20
CA ALA A 42 -16.66 16.11 1.43
C ALA A 42 -15.38 15.41 0.92
N VAL A 43 -14.71 14.64 1.78
CA VAL A 43 -13.56 13.81 1.41
C VAL A 43 -13.94 12.77 0.36
N ALA A 44 -15.04 12.03 0.57
CA ALA A 44 -15.51 11.03 -0.38
C ALA A 44 -15.89 11.63 -1.74
N SER A 45 -16.35 12.87 -1.77
CA SER A 45 -16.69 13.58 -3.03
C SER A 45 -15.47 13.77 -3.96
N ALA A 46 -14.27 13.83 -3.42
CA ALA A 46 -13.04 13.93 -4.20
C ALA A 46 -12.79 12.66 -5.06
N PHE A 47 -13.41 11.53 -4.70
CA PHE A 47 -13.29 10.28 -5.48
C PHE A 47 -14.07 10.33 -6.80
N GLY A 48 -15.09 11.18 -6.92
CA GLY A 48 -15.98 11.21 -8.08
C GLY A 48 -16.85 9.95 -8.14
N THR A 49 -16.26 8.79 -8.48
CA THR A 49 -16.93 7.47 -8.46
C THR A 49 -16.09 6.45 -7.70
N ALA A 50 -16.75 5.46 -7.08
CA ALA A 50 -16.08 4.37 -6.36
C ALA A 50 -17.01 3.14 -6.33
N ASP A 51 -16.53 1.97 -6.78
CA ASP A 51 -17.30 0.73 -6.76
C ASP A 51 -17.58 0.23 -5.33
N VAL A 52 -16.67 0.50 -4.42
CA VAL A 52 -16.75 0.13 -3.00
C VAL A 52 -16.78 1.38 -2.13
N VAL A 53 -17.65 1.37 -1.14
CA VAL A 53 -17.68 2.34 -0.05
C VAL A 53 -17.51 1.59 1.27
N TYR A 54 -16.63 2.08 2.12
CA TYR A 54 -16.51 1.59 3.50
C TYR A 54 -17.40 2.44 4.41
N LEU A 55 -18.11 1.78 5.33
CA LEU A 55 -19.03 2.42 6.25
C LEU A 55 -18.59 2.15 7.69
N ALA A 56 -18.33 3.19 8.44
CA ALA A 56 -17.92 3.10 9.84
C ALA A 56 -18.78 4.02 10.74
N ARG A 57 -18.81 3.70 12.04
CA ARG A 57 -19.49 4.58 13.01
C ARG A 57 -18.75 5.91 13.19
N GLY A 58 -19.49 6.99 13.31
CA GLY A 58 -18.91 8.33 13.37
C GLY A 58 -18.57 8.83 14.76
N ASP A 59 -19.09 8.24 15.82
CA ASP A 59 -18.86 8.67 17.21
C ASP A 59 -17.61 8.02 17.84
N GLN A 60 -17.22 6.85 17.35
CA GLN A 60 -15.96 6.15 17.72
C GLN A 60 -15.29 5.64 16.46
N GLN A 61 -14.17 6.22 16.07
CA GLN A 61 -13.50 5.96 14.79
C GLN A 61 -12.59 4.73 14.78
N VAL A 62 -12.70 3.87 15.79
CA VAL A 62 -11.78 2.73 16.00
C VAL A 62 -11.71 1.81 14.80
N ASP A 63 -12.87 1.46 14.26
CA ASP A 63 -12.97 0.52 13.13
C ASP A 63 -12.56 1.19 11.81
N ALA A 64 -12.86 2.49 11.64
CA ALA A 64 -12.41 3.26 10.48
C ALA A 64 -10.89 3.35 10.39
N VAL A 65 -10.21 3.48 11.52
CA VAL A 65 -8.75 3.62 11.60
C VAL A 65 -8.04 2.36 11.12
N SER A 66 -8.46 1.19 11.57
CA SER A 66 -7.90 -0.10 11.10
C SER A 66 -8.19 -0.33 9.61
N GLY A 67 -9.32 0.20 9.13
CA GLY A 67 -9.72 0.17 7.73
C GLY A 67 -8.89 1.07 6.82
N GLY A 68 -8.06 1.99 7.33
CA GLY A 68 -7.22 2.89 6.53
C GLY A 68 -6.25 2.19 5.58
N ARG A 69 -6.09 0.87 5.72
CA ARG A 69 -5.32 0.02 4.80
C ARG A 69 -6.14 -0.57 3.65
N LEU A 70 -7.47 -0.44 3.70
CA LEU A 70 -8.37 -0.90 2.63
C LEU A 70 -8.37 0.12 1.49
N GLN A 71 -7.83 -0.26 0.34
CA GLN A 71 -7.46 0.66 -0.74
C GLN A 71 -8.38 0.56 -1.97
N THR A 72 -9.69 0.35 -1.77
CA THR A 72 -10.62 0.20 -2.91
C THR A 72 -11.74 1.24 -2.97
N GLY A 73 -11.81 2.16 -1.99
CA GLY A 73 -12.82 3.20 -1.99
C GLY A 73 -12.79 4.10 -0.75
N PRO A 74 -13.63 5.13 -0.70
CA PRO A 74 -13.71 6.06 0.43
C PRO A 74 -14.40 5.45 1.64
N VAL A 75 -14.14 6.05 2.82
CA VAL A 75 -14.90 5.80 4.05
C VAL A 75 -15.96 6.86 4.24
N LEU A 76 -17.18 6.43 4.53
CA LEU A 76 -18.27 7.27 5.02
C LEU A 76 -18.55 6.94 6.49
N LEU A 77 -18.87 7.95 7.25
CA LEU A 77 -19.27 7.81 8.65
C LEU A 77 -20.80 7.82 8.77
N VAL A 78 -21.34 6.98 9.65
CA VAL A 78 -22.78 6.87 9.87
C VAL A 78 -23.09 6.75 11.36
N ASN A 79 -24.34 7.05 11.72
CA ASN A 79 -24.96 6.79 13.02
C ASN A 79 -26.45 6.44 12.81
N GLU A 80 -27.22 6.38 13.89
CA GLU A 80 -28.66 6.06 13.85
C GLU A 80 -29.56 7.28 13.49
N ASP A 81 -28.99 8.47 13.28
CA ASP A 81 -29.73 9.66 12.88
C ASP A 81 -30.19 9.57 11.43
N ALA A 82 -31.50 9.70 11.20
CA ALA A 82 -32.10 9.58 9.88
C ALA A 82 -31.61 10.64 8.87
N ALA A 83 -31.27 11.85 9.36
CA ALA A 83 -30.73 12.91 8.50
C ALA A 83 -29.31 12.56 8.02
N VAL A 84 -28.48 12.04 8.92
CA VAL A 84 -27.14 11.54 8.56
C VAL A 84 -27.25 10.37 7.59
N GLN A 85 -28.13 9.42 7.84
CA GLN A 85 -28.34 8.28 6.94
C GLN A 85 -28.80 8.72 5.56
N ALA A 86 -29.69 9.73 5.46
CA ALA A 86 -30.12 10.28 4.17
C ALA A 86 -28.96 10.92 3.38
N LEU A 87 -28.08 11.67 4.05
CA LEU A 87 -26.88 12.25 3.44
C LEU A 87 -25.91 11.18 2.95
N VAL A 88 -25.65 10.17 3.79
CA VAL A 88 -24.76 9.04 3.45
C VAL A 88 -25.31 8.22 2.27
N LYS A 89 -26.63 7.94 2.28
CA LYS A 89 -27.31 7.25 1.17
C LYS A 89 -27.17 8.02 -0.15
N SER A 90 -27.41 9.32 -0.11
CA SER A 90 -27.23 10.19 -1.29
C SER A 90 -25.80 10.13 -1.80
N LYS A 91 -24.79 10.16 -0.90
CA LYS A 91 -23.39 10.10 -1.30
C LYS A 91 -23.01 8.76 -1.89
N ILE A 92 -23.50 7.63 -1.35
CA ILE A 92 -23.28 6.30 -1.92
C ILE A 92 -23.83 6.22 -3.34
N ALA A 93 -25.02 6.78 -3.58
CA ALA A 93 -25.61 6.85 -4.91
C ALA A 93 -24.79 7.75 -5.87
N ASP A 94 -24.33 8.94 -5.42
CA ASP A 94 -23.47 9.83 -6.20
C ASP A 94 -22.17 9.16 -6.63
N LEU A 95 -21.56 8.39 -5.72
CA LEU A 95 -20.34 7.60 -5.98
C LEU A 95 -20.59 6.43 -6.92
N LYS A 96 -21.85 6.07 -7.19
CA LYS A 96 -22.25 4.89 -7.98
C LYS A 96 -21.73 3.58 -7.40
N ALA A 97 -21.63 3.51 -6.08
CA ALA A 97 -21.08 2.35 -5.40
C ALA A 97 -22.04 1.15 -5.56
N THR A 98 -21.45 0.01 -5.90
CA THR A 98 -22.18 -1.27 -6.02
C THR A 98 -22.02 -2.14 -4.78
N LYS A 99 -21.07 -1.78 -3.90
CA LYS A 99 -20.75 -2.50 -2.68
C LYS A 99 -20.52 -1.57 -1.50
N VAL A 100 -21.15 -1.88 -0.38
CA VAL A 100 -20.92 -1.25 0.92
C VAL A 100 -20.30 -2.28 1.87
N VAL A 101 -19.13 -1.97 2.41
CA VAL A 101 -18.42 -2.80 3.38
C VAL A 101 -18.47 -2.12 4.74
N VAL A 102 -19.23 -2.69 5.66
CA VAL A 102 -19.35 -2.17 7.03
C VAL A 102 -18.13 -2.57 7.84
N LEU A 103 -17.48 -1.60 8.49
CA LEU A 103 -16.37 -1.82 9.40
C LEU A 103 -16.89 -1.81 10.84
N GLY A 104 -16.68 -2.92 11.55
CA GLY A 104 -17.16 -3.12 12.91
C GLY A 104 -18.48 -3.91 13.01
N GLY A 105 -18.80 -4.37 14.22
CA GLY A 105 -19.98 -5.17 14.53
C GLY A 105 -21.29 -4.39 14.49
N GLU A 106 -22.42 -5.07 14.76
CA GLU A 106 -23.74 -4.45 14.78
C GLU A 106 -23.88 -3.37 15.89
N GLY A 107 -23.12 -3.50 16.97
CA GLY A 107 -23.04 -2.45 18.00
C GLY A 107 -22.28 -1.17 17.54
N ALA A 108 -21.56 -1.24 16.43
CA ALA A 108 -20.91 -0.09 15.79
C ALA A 108 -21.84 0.54 14.74
N VAL A 109 -22.30 -0.27 13.79
CA VAL A 109 -23.26 0.12 12.74
C VAL A 109 -24.31 -0.98 12.66
N SER A 110 -25.55 -0.67 13.02
CA SER A 110 -26.63 -1.65 12.98
C SER A 110 -26.88 -2.14 11.55
N GLU A 111 -27.43 -3.34 11.42
CA GLU A 111 -27.81 -3.90 10.11
C GLU A 111 -28.88 -3.03 9.45
N ALA A 112 -29.78 -2.44 10.26
CA ALA A 112 -30.81 -1.51 9.78
C ALA A 112 -30.19 -0.25 9.18
N ALA A 113 -29.25 0.40 9.89
CA ALA A 113 -28.54 1.57 9.40
C ALA A 113 -27.74 1.26 8.12
N ALA A 114 -27.02 0.15 8.11
CA ALA A 114 -26.25 -0.27 6.93
C ALA A 114 -27.13 -0.44 5.69
N LYS A 115 -28.27 -1.14 5.82
CA LYS A 115 -29.25 -1.31 4.73
C LYS A 115 -29.92 -0.01 4.32
N ALA A 116 -30.26 0.84 5.30
CA ALA A 116 -30.91 2.12 5.02
C ALA A 116 -30.06 3.02 4.10
N VAL A 117 -28.73 3.00 4.26
CA VAL A 117 -27.80 3.83 3.48
C VAL A 117 -27.32 3.18 2.19
N ALA A 118 -27.28 1.85 2.11
CA ALA A 118 -26.72 1.12 0.98
C ALA A 118 -27.51 1.29 -0.32
N GLY A 119 -28.83 1.55 -0.24
CA GLY A 119 -29.67 1.58 -1.45
C GLY A 119 -29.66 0.20 -2.16
N ASP A 120 -29.26 0.22 -3.44
CA ASP A 120 -29.16 -1.00 -4.26
C ASP A 120 -27.78 -1.70 -4.14
N ALA A 121 -26.83 -1.11 -3.42
CA ALA A 121 -25.52 -1.69 -3.22
C ALA A 121 -25.57 -2.94 -2.30
N THR A 122 -24.75 -3.94 -2.61
CA THR A 122 -24.62 -5.11 -1.75
C THR A 122 -23.90 -4.76 -0.46
N VAL A 123 -24.39 -5.25 0.68
CA VAL A 123 -23.82 -5.02 2.00
C VAL A 123 -22.99 -6.23 2.43
N SER A 124 -21.78 -5.98 2.90
CA SER A 124 -20.94 -6.97 3.58
C SER A 124 -20.31 -6.33 4.82
N ARG A 125 -19.70 -7.14 5.70
CA ARG A 125 -19.19 -6.65 6.98
C ARG A 125 -17.83 -7.25 7.30
N LEU A 126 -16.90 -6.39 7.78
CA LEU A 126 -15.64 -6.79 8.39
C LEU A 126 -15.71 -6.45 9.88
N ALA A 127 -15.85 -7.46 10.72
CA ALA A 127 -16.09 -7.28 12.15
C ALA A 127 -15.45 -8.39 12.99
N GLY A 128 -15.12 -8.05 14.23
CA GLY A 128 -14.81 -8.97 15.30
C GLY A 128 -15.60 -8.64 16.55
N ALA A 129 -15.39 -9.40 17.64
CA ALA A 129 -16.06 -9.20 18.90
C ALA A 129 -15.73 -7.83 19.56
N ASN A 130 -14.60 -7.26 19.19
CA ASN A 130 -14.10 -5.98 19.67
C ASN A 130 -13.21 -5.34 18.58
N ARG A 131 -12.62 -4.17 18.89
CA ARG A 131 -11.73 -3.44 17.96
C ARG A 131 -10.54 -4.23 17.48
N PHE A 132 -9.97 -5.09 18.33
CA PHE A 132 -8.83 -5.96 17.97
C PHE A 132 -9.28 -7.01 16.96
N GLY A 133 -10.42 -7.64 17.20
CA GLY A 133 -11.05 -8.58 16.26
C GLY A 133 -11.47 -7.93 14.94
N THR A 134 -11.94 -6.68 14.95
CA THR A 134 -12.24 -5.95 13.70
C THR A 134 -10.96 -5.70 12.90
N ALA A 135 -9.87 -5.27 13.54
CA ALA A 135 -8.57 -5.11 12.89
C ALA A 135 -8.08 -6.43 12.25
N VAL A 136 -8.28 -7.56 12.95
CA VAL A 136 -7.99 -8.90 12.43
C VAL A 136 -8.87 -9.26 11.23
N ALA A 137 -10.17 -8.95 11.27
CA ALA A 137 -11.06 -9.18 10.13
C ALA A 137 -10.63 -8.40 8.88
N ILE A 138 -10.18 -7.16 9.07
CA ILE A 138 -9.61 -6.33 8.01
C ILE A 138 -8.29 -6.93 7.52
N SER A 139 -7.40 -7.34 8.41
CA SER A 139 -6.15 -8.03 8.07
C SER A 139 -6.40 -9.27 7.20
N LYS A 140 -7.33 -10.12 7.59
CA LYS A 140 -7.70 -11.32 6.83
C LYS A 140 -8.29 -11.01 5.46
N SER A 141 -8.97 -9.88 5.29
CA SER A 141 -9.47 -9.46 3.98
C SER A 141 -8.35 -8.99 3.06
N LEU A 142 -7.27 -8.42 3.61
CA LEU A 142 -6.08 -8.01 2.88
C LEU A 142 -5.14 -9.20 2.61
N HIS A 143 -5.05 -10.13 3.55
CA HIS A 143 -4.14 -11.27 3.57
C HIS A 143 -4.92 -12.57 3.88
N PRO A 144 -5.63 -13.14 2.90
CA PRO A 144 -6.45 -14.33 3.12
C PRO A 144 -5.63 -15.60 3.38
N SER A 145 -4.36 -15.63 2.93
CA SER A 145 -3.48 -16.79 3.10
C SER A 145 -2.68 -16.71 4.40
N ASP A 146 -2.36 -17.87 4.97
CA ASP A 146 -1.49 -17.99 6.12
C ASP A 146 -0.01 -17.90 5.70
N GLY A 147 0.82 -17.31 6.57
CA GLY A 147 2.26 -17.33 6.41
C GLY A 147 2.81 -16.55 5.21
N ASP A 148 2.11 -15.50 4.76
CA ASP A 148 2.56 -14.70 3.62
C ASP A 148 3.81 -13.84 3.90
N GLY A 149 4.23 -13.77 5.16
CA GLY A 149 5.44 -13.07 5.59
C GLY A 149 5.38 -11.55 5.46
N THR A 150 4.19 -10.98 5.28
CA THR A 150 3.98 -9.54 5.14
C THR A 150 4.49 -8.76 6.37
N GLU A 151 4.83 -7.49 6.20
CA GLU A 151 5.06 -6.59 7.33
C GLU A 151 3.74 -6.37 8.09
N VAL A 152 3.81 -6.23 9.41
CA VAL A 152 2.68 -5.87 10.28
C VAL A 152 2.99 -4.57 10.99
N TYR A 153 2.06 -3.64 10.98
CA TYR A 153 2.10 -2.45 11.82
C TYR A 153 1.32 -2.69 13.10
N LEU A 154 1.91 -2.31 14.24
CA LEU A 154 1.25 -2.30 15.55
C LEU A 154 0.95 -0.87 15.96
N ALA A 155 -0.27 -0.60 16.41
CA ALA A 155 -0.66 0.69 16.94
C ALA A 155 -1.55 0.54 18.17
N ASN A 156 -1.60 1.56 19.02
CA ASN A 156 -2.45 1.54 20.21
C ASN A 156 -3.92 1.70 19.80
N GLY A 157 -4.72 0.69 20.12
CA GLY A 157 -6.15 0.66 19.84
C GLY A 157 -7.01 1.49 20.80
N LEU A 158 -6.42 2.09 21.83
CA LEU A 158 -7.12 2.96 22.78
C LEU A 158 -6.92 4.44 22.46
N THR A 159 -5.72 4.84 22.01
CA THR A 159 -5.39 6.22 21.66
C THR A 159 -5.61 6.54 20.18
N LEU A 160 -5.51 5.57 19.29
CA LEU A 160 -5.84 5.58 17.86
C LEU A 160 -5.05 6.54 16.96
N VAL A 161 -4.40 7.57 17.49
CA VAL A 161 -3.77 8.65 16.69
C VAL A 161 -2.75 8.14 15.72
N ASP A 162 -1.86 7.28 16.19
CA ASP A 162 -0.74 6.74 15.41
C ASP A 162 -1.24 5.73 14.37
N ALA A 163 -2.26 4.94 14.72
CA ALA A 163 -2.93 4.04 13.79
C ALA A 163 -3.59 4.79 12.63
N LEU A 164 -4.20 5.93 12.95
CA LEU A 164 -4.90 6.78 11.98
C LEU A 164 -3.94 7.30 10.91
N VAL A 165 -2.83 7.91 11.31
CA VAL A 165 -1.83 8.39 10.36
C VAL A 165 -1.05 7.25 9.70
N GLY A 166 -1.02 6.06 10.32
CA GLY A 166 -0.46 4.84 9.74
C GLY A 166 -1.15 4.37 8.47
N GLY A 167 -2.43 4.74 8.28
CA GLY A 167 -3.20 4.41 7.08
C GLY A 167 -2.57 4.91 5.78
N GLN A 168 -1.81 6.00 5.81
CA GLN A 168 -1.12 6.58 4.65
C GLN A 168 0.15 5.83 4.21
N ILE A 169 0.67 4.88 5.00
CA ILE A 169 1.86 4.12 4.61
C ILE A 169 1.50 3.23 3.41
N LYS A 170 2.27 3.31 2.34
CA LYS A 170 1.99 2.57 1.10
C LYS A 170 2.09 1.04 1.29
N GLY A 171 1.39 0.32 0.44
CA GLY A 171 1.34 -1.14 0.47
C GLY A 171 0.11 -1.69 1.20
N ASN A 172 0.04 -2.99 1.38
CA ASN A 172 -1.11 -3.70 1.95
C ASN A 172 -0.86 -4.28 3.36
N ALA A 173 0.28 -4.00 3.97
CA ALA A 173 0.59 -4.50 5.31
C ALA A 173 -0.48 -4.04 6.33
N PRO A 174 -1.07 -4.95 7.13
CA PRO A 174 -2.17 -4.61 8.01
C PRO A 174 -1.71 -3.81 9.23
N ILE A 175 -2.62 -2.99 9.78
CA ILE A 175 -2.46 -2.38 11.09
C ILE A 175 -3.24 -3.22 12.11
N LEU A 176 -2.51 -3.87 13.01
CA LEU A 176 -3.08 -4.58 14.14
C LEU A 176 -3.00 -3.71 15.40
N LEU A 177 -3.92 -3.92 16.33
CA LEU A 177 -4.06 -3.06 17.49
C LEU A 177 -3.51 -3.71 18.76
N THR A 178 -2.82 -2.91 19.59
CA THR A 178 -2.43 -3.23 20.96
C THR A 178 -3.30 -2.45 21.96
N ASN A 179 -3.21 -2.82 23.24
CA ASN A 179 -3.97 -2.16 24.31
C ASN A 179 -3.09 -1.41 25.31
N GLY A 180 -1.76 -1.40 25.13
CA GLY A 180 -0.82 -0.73 26.02
C GLY A 180 -0.71 -1.38 27.40
N SER A 181 -1.07 -2.67 27.55
CA SER A 181 -1.05 -3.38 28.83
C SER A 181 0.20 -4.22 29.08
N GLY A 182 1.10 -4.28 28.10
CA GLY A 182 2.35 -5.04 28.17
C GLY A 182 2.27 -6.44 27.59
N ALA A 183 1.07 -6.93 27.29
CA ALA A 183 0.82 -8.17 26.55
C ALA A 183 -0.11 -7.88 25.37
N LEU A 184 0.08 -8.59 24.28
CA LEU A 184 -0.79 -8.45 23.10
C LEU A 184 -2.21 -8.96 23.38
N PRO A 185 -3.25 -8.28 22.87
CA PRO A 185 -4.58 -8.88 22.80
C PRO A 185 -4.51 -10.22 22.05
N LYS A 186 -5.29 -11.20 22.54
CA LYS A 186 -5.24 -12.56 21.98
C LYS A 186 -5.49 -12.58 20.48
N GLU A 187 -6.46 -11.83 20.00
CA GLU A 187 -6.80 -11.72 18.59
C GLU A 187 -5.62 -11.21 17.76
N THR A 188 -4.93 -10.20 18.27
CA THR A 188 -3.71 -9.63 17.63
C THR A 188 -2.57 -10.63 17.62
N ALA A 189 -2.33 -11.32 18.74
CA ALA A 189 -1.28 -12.34 18.85
C ALA A 189 -1.52 -13.51 17.88
N ASP A 190 -2.76 -13.99 17.81
CA ASP A 190 -3.13 -15.10 16.91
C ASP A 190 -3.01 -14.69 15.43
N GLU A 191 -3.36 -13.46 15.08
CA GLU A 191 -3.22 -12.97 13.70
C GLU A 191 -1.75 -12.78 13.30
N ILE A 192 -0.90 -12.29 14.21
CA ILE A 192 0.55 -12.21 13.96
C ILE A 192 1.14 -13.60 13.70
N LYS A 193 0.75 -14.61 14.49
CA LYS A 193 1.16 -15.99 14.24
C LYS A 193 0.70 -16.50 12.88
N ARG A 194 -0.54 -16.18 12.50
CA ARG A 194 -1.10 -16.59 11.20
C ARG A 194 -0.34 -15.97 10.03
N LEU A 195 -0.06 -14.66 10.11
CA LEU A 195 0.65 -13.93 9.06
C LEU A 195 2.14 -14.30 9.00
N ALA A 196 2.72 -14.70 10.11
CA ALA A 196 4.15 -14.97 10.27
C ALA A 196 5.03 -13.85 9.66
N PRO A 197 4.86 -12.59 10.09
CA PRO A 197 5.49 -11.44 9.45
C PRO A 197 7.02 -11.52 9.55
N ALA A 198 7.69 -11.05 8.49
CA ALA A 198 9.14 -10.89 8.50
C ALA A 198 9.57 -9.64 9.28
N LYS A 199 8.66 -8.68 9.46
CA LYS A 199 8.90 -7.42 10.15
C LYS A 199 7.64 -6.96 10.90
N VAL A 200 7.84 -6.49 12.12
CA VAL A 200 6.81 -5.83 12.92
C VAL A 200 7.26 -4.40 13.21
N THR A 201 6.45 -3.43 12.84
CA THR A 201 6.75 -2.02 13.04
C THR A 201 5.72 -1.37 13.96
N ALA A 202 6.16 -0.90 15.12
CA ALA A 202 5.32 -0.12 16.01
C ALA A 202 5.10 1.30 15.45
N LEU A 203 3.87 1.76 15.44
CA LEU A 203 3.48 3.13 15.15
C LEU A 203 3.22 3.85 16.49
N GLY A 204 4.02 4.86 16.75
CA GLY A 204 3.99 5.60 18.01
C GLY A 204 5.13 5.25 18.96
N GLY A 205 5.33 6.12 19.96
CA GLY A 205 6.35 5.97 20.99
C GLY A 205 6.10 4.78 21.92
N GLU A 206 7.05 4.55 22.84
CA GLU A 206 6.98 3.44 23.81
C GLU A 206 5.77 3.53 24.75
N GLY A 207 5.19 4.73 24.95
CA GLY A 207 3.96 4.91 25.69
C GLY A 207 2.69 4.55 24.89
N ALA A 208 2.79 4.43 23.55
CA ALA A 208 1.68 3.99 22.70
C ALA A 208 1.72 2.48 22.49
N VAL A 209 2.85 1.95 22.01
CA VAL A 209 3.12 0.52 21.86
C VAL A 209 4.29 0.18 22.75
N LEU A 210 4.04 -0.56 23.81
CA LEU A 210 5.08 -0.92 24.78
C LEU A 210 6.18 -1.78 24.15
N PRO A 211 7.44 -1.65 24.59
CA PRO A 211 8.53 -2.50 24.10
C PRO A 211 8.23 -4.00 24.27
N SER A 212 7.56 -4.39 25.37
CA SER A 212 7.18 -5.78 25.60
C SER A 212 6.18 -6.29 24.56
N GLU A 213 5.20 -5.48 24.15
CA GLU A 213 4.23 -5.84 23.10
C GLU A 213 4.90 -5.98 21.73
N LEU A 214 5.84 -5.08 21.39
CA LEU A 214 6.59 -5.16 20.15
C LEU A 214 7.48 -6.40 20.12
N THR A 215 8.21 -6.67 21.21
CA THR A 215 9.06 -7.85 21.32
C THR A 215 8.24 -9.15 21.33
N GLU A 216 7.08 -9.18 21.96
CA GLU A 216 6.14 -10.32 21.89
C GLU A 216 5.69 -10.55 20.43
N ALA A 217 5.26 -9.49 19.75
CA ALA A 217 4.84 -9.56 18.35
C ALA A 217 5.95 -10.08 17.43
N ALA A 218 7.19 -9.59 17.61
CA ALA A 218 8.33 -10.05 16.85
C ALA A 218 8.65 -11.54 17.11
N LYS A 219 8.52 -12.00 18.35
CA LYS A 219 8.67 -13.43 18.68
C LYS A 219 7.59 -14.30 18.05
N LEU A 220 6.35 -13.81 18.02
CA LEU A 220 5.22 -14.51 17.37
C LEU A 220 5.31 -14.49 15.85
N GLY A 221 5.90 -13.45 15.28
CA GLY A 221 6.21 -13.33 13.88
C GLY A 221 7.36 -14.22 13.41
N LYS A 222 7.95 -15.01 14.33
CA LYS A 222 8.88 -16.07 13.92
C LYS A 222 8.17 -16.95 12.89
N THR A 223 8.69 -16.90 11.68
CA THR A 223 8.36 -17.89 10.67
C THR A 223 8.52 -19.27 11.28
N PRO A 224 7.52 -20.14 11.27
CA PRO A 224 7.74 -21.55 11.57
C PRO A 224 8.94 -22.04 10.76
N THR A 225 9.73 -22.95 11.31
CA THR A 225 10.90 -23.54 10.63
C THR A 225 10.61 -23.93 9.17
N ALA A 226 9.38 -24.39 8.87
CA ALA A 226 8.92 -24.71 7.52
C ALA A 226 8.93 -23.50 6.58
N ASN A 227 8.57 -22.31 7.02
CA ASN A 227 8.60 -21.11 6.18
C ASN A 227 10.02 -20.57 6.00
N ALA A 228 10.87 -20.67 7.02
CA ALA A 228 12.28 -20.31 6.93
C ALA A 228 12.98 -21.23 5.92
N GLU A 229 12.71 -22.54 6.00
CA GLU A 229 13.21 -23.53 5.05
C GLU A 229 12.66 -23.28 3.64
N THR A 230 11.38 -22.99 3.50
CA THR A 230 10.76 -22.68 2.20
C THR A 230 11.40 -21.45 1.53
N LYS A 231 11.67 -20.39 2.31
CA LYS A 231 12.36 -19.20 1.79
C LYS A 231 13.81 -19.50 1.43
N ALA A 232 14.52 -20.23 2.28
CA ALA A 232 15.88 -20.65 2.00
C ALA A 232 15.96 -21.54 0.74
N ARG A 233 14.98 -22.43 0.53
CA ARG A 233 14.84 -23.20 -0.72
C ARG A 233 14.55 -22.31 -1.93
N ALA A 234 13.70 -21.30 -1.79
CA ALA A 234 13.43 -20.37 -2.86
C ALA A 234 14.69 -19.61 -3.28
N ASP A 235 15.54 -19.21 -2.34
CA ASP A 235 16.84 -18.59 -2.64
C ASP A 235 17.75 -19.54 -3.43
N LEU A 236 17.80 -20.84 -3.07
CA LEU A 236 18.58 -21.84 -3.80
C LEU A 236 18.05 -22.04 -5.22
N VAL A 237 16.75 -22.18 -5.38
CA VAL A 237 16.10 -22.29 -6.70
C VAL A 237 16.36 -21.04 -7.54
N LYS A 238 16.32 -19.86 -6.92
CA LYS A 238 16.65 -18.61 -7.59
C LYS A 238 18.11 -18.62 -8.07
N ALA A 239 19.05 -18.97 -7.20
CA ALA A 239 20.46 -19.02 -7.56
C ALA A 239 20.75 -20.02 -8.70
N SER A 240 20.11 -21.19 -8.68
CA SER A 240 20.22 -22.17 -9.76
C SER A 240 19.69 -21.61 -11.08
N ARG A 241 18.51 -20.99 -11.05
CA ARG A 241 17.95 -20.33 -12.26
C ARG A 241 18.86 -19.24 -12.80
N GLU A 242 19.44 -18.42 -11.92
CA GLU A 242 20.39 -17.36 -12.31
C GLU A 242 21.63 -17.94 -13.00
N ALA A 243 22.18 -19.04 -12.46
CA ALA A 243 23.33 -19.71 -13.04
C ALA A 243 22.99 -20.29 -14.44
N HIS A 244 21.87 -20.98 -14.58
CA HIS A 244 21.41 -21.49 -15.87
C HIS A 244 21.25 -20.38 -16.92
N MET A 245 20.65 -19.28 -16.52
CA MET A 245 20.43 -18.17 -17.43
C MET A 245 21.73 -17.50 -17.88
N ALA A 246 22.70 -17.38 -17.00
CA ALA A 246 24.00 -16.84 -17.35
C ALA A 246 24.70 -17.65 -18.45
N VAL A 247 24.52 -18.98 -18.44
CA VAL A 247 25.17 -19.89 -19.42
C VAL A 247 24.37 -20.04 -20.71
N GLU A 248 23.08 -20.32 -20.56
CA GLU A 248 22.27 -20.78 -21.69
C GLU A 248 21.47 -19.66 -22.33
N GLY A 249 21.36 -18.53 -21.63
CA GLY A 249 20.52 -17.41 -22.05
C GLY A 249 19.03 -17.74 -21.94
N TRP A 250 18.23 -16.90 -22.60
CA TRP A 250 16.79 -17.06 -22.62
C TRP A 250 16.33 -17.66 -23.92
N TYR A 251 15.33 -18.51 -23.79
CA TYR A 251 14.66 -19.05 -24.96
C TYR A 251 13.73 -18.01 -25.57
N THR A 252 13.41 -18.23 -26.83
CA THR A 252 12.44 -17.42 -27.57
C THR A 252 11.14 -17.34 -26.79
N ILE A 253 10.71 -16.14 -26.49
CA ILE A 253 9.38 -15.88 -25.95
C ILE A 253 8.41 -16.08 -27.13
N ALA A 254 7.56 -17.10 -27.04
CA ALA A 254 6.70 -17.47 -28.15
C ALA A 254 5.47 -16.55 -28.29
N ASP A 255 4.91 -16.50 -29.51
CA ASP A 255 3.57 -16.04 -29.82
C ASP A 255 3.22 -14.59 -29.51
N GLY A 256 4.02 -13.65 -29.97
CA GLY A 256 3.67 -12.23 -29.98
C GLY A 256 3.72 -11.56 -28.61
N LYS A 257 4.18 -12.25 -27.59
CA LYS A 257 4.49 -11.67 -26.29
C LYS A 257 5.90 -11.13 -26.25
N THR A 258 6.06 -10.00 -25.56
CA THR A 258 7.37 -9.36 -25.30
C THR A 258 7.89 -9.78 -23.93
N LEU A 259 9.15 -9.53 -23.66
CA LEU A 259 9.71 -9.72 -22.32
C LEU A 259 8.93 -8.88 -21.29
N ASN A 260 8.50 -7.67 -21.64
CA ASN A 260 7.70 -6.80 -20.78
C ASN A 260 6.36 -7.43 -20.34
N ASP A 261 5.77 -8.33 -21.13
CA ASP A 261 4.55 -9.05 -20.74
C ASP A 261 4.78 -10.02 -19.58
N PHE A 262 6.03 -10.33 -19.28
CA PHE A 262 6.45 -11.22 -18.19
C PHE A 262 7.23 -10.50 -17.09
N MET A 263 7.47 -9.20 -17.23
CA MET A 263 8.26 -8.39 -16.31
C MET A 263 7.35 -7.71 -15.27
N ASP A 264 7.76 -7.74 -14.03
CA ASP A 264 7.23 -6.83 -13.01
C ASP A 264 7.92 -5.47 -13.20
N THR A 265 7.19 -4.52 -13.77
CA THR A 265 7.68 -3.16 -14.02
C THR A 265 7.95 -2.36 -12.74
N THR A 266 7.47 -2.84 -11.59
CA THR A 266 7.62 -2.15 -10.30
C THR A 266 9.02 -2.33 -9.73
N ASN A 267 9.64 -3.49 -9.95
CA ASN A 267 10.96 -3.83 -9.42
C ASN A 267 12.07 -3.85 -10.48
N GLY A 268 11.77 -3.39 -11.66
CA GLY A 268 12.74 -3.15 -12.73
C GLY A 268 13.15 -4.37 -13.52
N CYS A 269 13.60 -5.43 -12.99
CA CYS A 269 14.06 -6.60 -13.67
C CYS A 269 13.42 -7.92 -13.18
N ALA A 270 12.25 -7.91 -12.55
CA ALA A 270 11.59 -9.11 -12.02
C ALA A 270 10.45 -9.61 -12.92
N VAL A 271 10.27 -10.91 -13.02
CA VAL A 271 9.14 -11.53 -13.72
C VAL A 271 7.88 -11.49 -12.88
N ALA A 272 6.74 -11.06 -13.43
CA ALA A 272 5.46 -10.98 -12.72
C ALA A 272 5.02 -12.33 -12.14
N ASP A 273 4.47 -12.32 -10.91
CA ASP A 273 4.14 -13.53 -10.15
C ASP A 273 3.18 -14.48 -10.88
N ALA A 274 2.16 -13.94 -11.53
CA ALA A 274 1.17 -14.75 -12.26
C ALA A 274 1.75 -15.54 -13.45
N SER A 275 2.93 -15.13 -13.93
CA SER A 275 3.59 -15.77 -15.07
C SER A 275 4.74 -16.69 -14.67
N LYS A 276 5.18 -16.63 -13.40
CA LYS A 276 6.33 -17.39 -12.89
C LYS A 276 6.16 -18.89 -13.04
N ASP A 277 5.02 -19.43 -12.70
CA ASP A 277 4.76 -20.87 -12.76
C ASP A 277 4.66 -21.37 -14.19
N ASN A 278 4.04 -20.58 -15.07
CA ASN A 278 3.97 -20.88 -16.50
C ASN A 278 5.33 -20.72 -17.18
N LEU A 279 6.10 -19.71 -16.80
CA LEU A 279 7.45 -19.51 -17.29
C LEU A 279 8.42 -20.58 -16.78
N ALA A 280 8.31 -21.00 -15.52
CA ALA A 280 9.12 -22.06 -14.95
C ALA A 280 8.87 -23.42 -15.61
N THR A 281 7.65 -23.65 -16.11
CA THR A 281 7.27 -24.90 -16.79
C THR A 281 7.58 -24.86 -18.29
N THR A 282 7.32 -23.73 -18.93
CA THR A 282 7.50 -23.56 -20.38
C THR A 282 8.91 -23.08 -20.72
N PHE A 283 9.52 -22.30 -19.82
CA PHE A 283 10.86 -21.73 -19.96
C PHE A 283 11.63 -21.87 -18.65
N PRO A 284 12.09 -23.06 -18.28
CA PRO A 284 12.73 -23.33 -16.99
C PRO A 284 14.00 -22.50 -16.73
N LYS A 285 14.47 -21.76 -17.70
CA LYS A 285 15.66 -20.92 -17.65
C LYS A 285 15.36 -19.43 -17.66
N VAL A 286 14.09 -19.04 -17.67
CA VAL A 286 13.69 -17.64 -17.56
C VAL A 286 13.55 -17.27 -16.10
N LEU A 287 14.23 -16.27 -15.72
CA LEU A 287 14.33 -15.82 -14.36
C LEU A 287 13.26 -14.95 -13.84
N ALA A 288 13.09 -15.15 -12.59
CA ALA A 288 12.21 -14.35 -11.74
C ALA A 288 12.89 -13.13 -11.11
N THR A 289 14.04 -12.69 -11.57
CA THR A 289 14.67 -11.49 -11.00
C THR A 289 15.45 -10.71 -11.99
N ASP A 290 15.28 -9.44 -11.86
CA ASP A 290 16.13 -8.35 -12.30
C ASP A 290 16.67 -8.41 -13.72
N ILE A 291 15.80 -8.13 -14.70
CA ILE A 291 16.21 -7.98 -16.06
C ILE A 291 15.83 -6.60 -16.56
N LYS A 292 16.62 -5.63 -16.18
CA LYS A 292 16.75 -4.40 -16.95
C LYS A 292 17.59 -4.68 -18.18
N THR A 293 17.38 -3.89 -19.19
CA THR A 293 18.22 -3.83 -20.38
C THR A 293 19.73 -3.86 -20.05
N ASP A 294 20.09 -3.33 -18.87
CA ASP A 294 21.46 -3.28 -18.36
C ASP A 294 21.91 -4.55 -17.64
N CYS A 295 20.99 -5.41 -17.22
CA CYS A 295 21.34 -6.63 -16.48
C CYS A 295 22.10 -7.64 -17.33
N ALA A 296 21.80 -7.72 -18.61
CA ALA A 296 22.52 -8.58 -19.55
C ALA A 296 23.93 -8.08 -19.87
N ALA A 297 24.16 -6.76 -19.79
CA ALA A 297 25.43 -6.16 -20.25
C ALA A 297 26.63 -6.51 -19.36
N THR A 298 26.41 -6.73 -18.07
CA THR A 298 27.48 -7.06 -17.11
C THR A 298 27.89 -8.52 -17.12
N ILE A 299 27.01 -9.41 -17.61
CA ILE A 299 27.23 -10.86 -17.61
C ILE A 299 27.97 -11.30 -18.88
N PHE A 300 27.82 -10.57 -19.99
CA PHE A 300 28.24 -11.01 -21.31
C PHE A 300 29.43 -10.26 -21.88
N ALA A 301 30.05 -9.34 -21.14
CA ALA A 301 31.26 -8.66 -21.60
C ALA A 301 32.49 -9.56 -21.39
N VAL A 302 33.17 -9.92 -22.46
CA VAL A 302 34.45 -10.61 -22.39
C VAL A 302 35.53 -9.64 -22.85
N ASP A 303 36.44 -9.29 -21.97
CA ASP A 303 37.56 -8.42 -22.28
C ASP A 303 38.46 -9.09 -23.36
N GLY A 304 38.79 -8.32 -24.38
CA GLY A 304 39.59 -8.82 -25.51
C GLY A 304 38.83 -9.63 -26.56
N ALA A 305 37.49 -9.72 -26.41
CA ALA A 305 36.63 -10.30 -27.43
C ALA A 305 36.63 -9.45 -28.71
N THR A 306 36.50 -10.12 -29.82
CA THR A 306 36.39 -9.49 -31.15
C THR A 306 35.02 -8.81 -31.32
N THR A 307 34.85 -8.12 -32.44
CA THR A 307 33.59 -7.53 -32.86
C THR A 307 32.43 -8.54 -32.86
N ALA A 308 32.68 -9.81 -33.19
CA ALA A 308 31.64 -10.85 -33.22
C ALA A 308 31.20 -11.26 -31.82
N GLY A 309 32.11 -11.41 -30.86
CA GLY A 309 31.80 -11.70 -29.46
C GLY A 309 31.10 -10.55 -28.79
N ASN A 310 31.58 -9.32 -29.00
CA ASN A 310 30.93 -8.11 -28.48
C ASN A 310 29.56 -7.89 -29.14
N LYS A 311 29.40 -8.24 -30.40
CA LYS A 311 28.10 -8.24 -31.07
C LYS A 311 27.14 -9.24 -30.45
N ALA A 312 27.60 -10.45 -30.11
CA ALA A 312 26.74 -11.43 -29.42
C ALA A 312 26.25 -10.91 -28.06
N ALA A 313 27.13 -10.24 -27.30
CA ALA A 313 26.77 -9.58 -26.06
C ALA A 313 25.80 -8.40 -26.28
N ALA A 314 26.06 -7.58 -27.29
CA ALA A 314 25.20 -6.47 -27.68
C ALA A 314 23.83 -6.96 -28.18
N ASP A 315 23.80 -8.05 -28.96
CA ASP A 315 22.54 -8.67 -29.41
C ASP A 315 21.73 -9.23 -28.22
N ALA A 316 22.41 -9.77 -27.23
CA ALA A 316 21.75 -10.21 -25.99
C ALA A 316 21.14 -9.02 -25.21
N LYS A 317 21.87 -7.90 -25.17
CA LYS A 317 21.40 -6.65 -24.56
C LYS A 317 20.29 -5.97 -25.37
N ALA A 318 20.47 -5.90 -26.70
CA ALA A 318 19.51 -5.31 -27.62
C ALA A 318 18.22 -6.14 -27.74
N GLY A 319 18.24 -7.36 -27.26
CA GLY A 319 17.09 -8.24 -27.19
C GLY A 319 15.88 -7.69 -26.47
N ASP A 320 16.04 -6.62 -25.71
CA ASP A 320 14.96 -5.92 -25.00
C ASP A 320 14.11 -5.00 -25.90
N THR A 321 14.40 -4.88 -27.17
CA THR A 321 13.52 -4.09 -28.03
C THR A 321 12.31 -4.90 -28.47
N THR A 322 11.26 -4.24 -28.83
CA THR A 322 9.90 -4.73 -29.11
C THR A 322 9.75 -6.03 -29.92
N ASP A 323 10.80 -6.47 -30.57
CA ASP A 323 10.81 -7.73 -31.35
C ASP A 323 11.84 -8.75 -30.88
N ALA A 324 12.62 -8.47 -29.86
CA ALA A 324 13.63 -9.37 -29.41
C ALA A 324 13.08 -10.48 -28.55
N LYS A 325 13.22 -11.65 -29.02
CA LYS A 325 12.60 -12.84 -28.46
C LYS A 325 13.62 -13.83 -27.92
N THR A 326 14.90 -13.46 -27.95
CA THR A 326 15.98 -14.39 -27.60
C THR A 326 17.13 -13.63 -26.95
N TYR A 327 17.41 -13.95 -25.67
CA TYR A 327 18.63 -13.55 -25.00
C TYR A 327 19.67 -14.66 -25.11
N LYS A 328 20.90 -14.29 -25.36
CA LYS A 328 22.00 -15.23 -25.54
C LYS A 328 22.84 -15.30 -24.28
N GLY A 329 23.08 -16.49 -23.77
CA GLY A 329 23.96 -16.72 -22.64
C GLY A 329 25.41 -16.92 -23.04
N LEU A 330 26.27 -17.15 -22.05
CA LEU A 330 27.72 -17.35 -22.25
C LEU A 330 28.05 -18.46 -23.24
N GLN A 331 27.20 -19.48 -23.36
CA GLN A 331 27.42 -20.53 -24.38
C GLN A 331 27.40 -19.94 -25.79
N ALA A 332 26.39 -19.13 -26.13
CA ALA A 332 26.29 -18.55 -27.47
C ALA A 332 27.38 -17.50 -27.73
N ILE A 333 27.83 -16.81 -26.68
CA ILE A 333 28.95 -15.85 -26.76
C ILE A 333 30.26 -16.58 -27.00
N ASP A 334 30.55 -17.64 -26.25
CA ASP A 334 31.75 -18.46 -26.46
C ASP A 334 31.75 -19.06 -27.86
N ASP A 335 30.66 -19.67 -28.32
CA ASP A 335 30.53 -20.21 -29.65
C ASP A 335 30.86 -19.16 -30.74
N ALA A 336 30.36 -17.92 -30.56
CA ALA A 336 30.63 -16.81 -31.48
C ALA A 336 32.11 -16.39 -31.47
N ILE A 337 32.75 -16.34 -30.30
CA ILE A 337 34.16 -15.97 -30.12
C ILE A 337 35.06 -17.08 -30.67
N GLN A 338 34.75 -18.35 -30.43
CA GLN A 338 35.51 -19.47 -30.94
C GLN A 338 35.47 -19.53 -32.51
N ALA A 339 34.30 -19.20 -33.08
CA ALA A 339 34.12 -19.16 -34.54
C ALA A 339 34.77 -17.94 -35.22
N ASP A 340 35.11 -16.90 -34.46
CA ASP A 340 35.70 -15.69 -34.98
C ASP A 340 37.18 -15.93 -35.34
N THR A 341 37.50 -15.87 -36.65
CA THR A 341 38.86 -16.05 -37.15
C THR A 341 39.81 -14.92 -36.78
N GLY A 342 39.27 -13.75 -36.44
CA GLY A 342 40.05 -12.58 -36.00
C GLY A 342 40.26 -12.55 -34.47
N ALA A 343 39.60 -13.43 -33.69
CA ALA A 343 39.76 -13.45 -32.26
C ALA A 343 41.17 -13.95 -31.86
N THR A 344 41.74 -13.29 -30.85
CA THR A 344 43.02 -13.71 -30.28
C THR A 344 42.88 -15.03 -29.51
N ASN A 345 43.96 -15.80 -29.42
CA ASN A 345 43.96 -17.01 -28.57
C ASN A 345 43.65 -16.68 -27.09
N THR A 346 44.06 -15.51 -26.61
CA THR A 346 43.73 -15.04 -25.24
C THR A 346 42.24 -14.84 -25.08
N ALA A 347 41.57 -14.15 -26.01
CA ALA A 347 40.13 -13.94 -25.96
C ALA A 347 39.34 -15.26 -26.00
N LYS A 348 39.77 -16.20 -26.88
CA LYS A 348 39.18 -17.55 -26.94
C LYS A 348 39.36 -18.35 -25.65
N GLY A 349 40.56 -18.28 -25.06
CA GLY A 349 40.80 -18.90 -23.76
C GLY A 349 39.97 -18.33 -22.64
N GLN A 350 39.91 -17.01 -22.53
CA GLN A 350 39.10 -16.33 -21.52
C GLN A 350 37.61 -16.65 -21.65
N SER A 351 37.06 -16.69 -22.85
CA SER A 351 35.67 -17.04 -23.10
C SER A 351 35.38 -18.49 -22.69
N ALA A 352 36.23 -19.42 -23.07
CA ALA A 352 36.11 -20.83 -22.69
C ALA A 352 36.19 -21.02 -21.15
N ASP A 353 37.16 -20.37 -20.50
CA ASP A 353 37.32 -20.43 -19.05
C ASP A 353 36.12 -19.87 -18.33
N ALA A 354 35.56 -18.74 -18.79
CA ALA A 354 34.35 -18.13 -18.26
C ALA A 354 33.15 -19.08 -18.39
N LEU A 355 32.99 -19.73 -19.53
CA LEU A 355 31.93 -20.71 -19.75
C LEU A 355 32.08 -21.95 -18.87
N ILE A 356 33.31 -22.47 -18.69
CA ILE A 356 33.58 -23.58 -17.77
C ILE A 356 33.22 -23.22 -16.34
N ALA A 357 33.66 -22.05 -15.89
CA ALA A 357 33.34 -21.58 -14.52
C ALA A 357 31.83 -21.41 -14.32
N ALA A 358 31.13 -20.86 -15.29
CA ALA A 358 29.69 -20.68 -15.22
C ALA A 358 28.93 -22.03 -15.28
N LYS A 359 29.35 -23.00 -16.07
CA LYS A 359 28.79 -24.37 -16.07
C LYS A 359 29.03 -25.07 -14.74
N LYS A 360 30.17 -24.83 -14.09
CA LYS A 360 30.41 -25.33 -12.74
C LYS A 360 29.46 -24.69 -11.76
N ALA A 361 29.18 -23.39 -11.85
CA ALA A 361 28.22 -22.69 -11.00
C ALA A 361 26.80 -23.27 -11.13
N ILE A 362 26.37 -23.68 -12.31
CA ILE A 362 25.11 -24.42 -12.51
C ILE A 362 25.13 -25.71 -11.70
N THR A 363 26.18 -26.52 -11.91
CA THR A 363 26.28 -27.82 -11.25
C THR A 363 26.23 -27.66 -9.71
N ASP A 364 26.97 -26.69 -9.16
CA ASP A 364 27.01 -26.42 -7.74
C ASP A 364 25.65 -25.93 -7.22
N ALA A 365 24.98 -25.05 -7.97
CA ALA A 365 23.68 -24.51 -7.60
C ALA A 365 22.55 -25.58 -7.65
N ASP A 366 22.55 -26.44 -8.66
CA ASP A 366 21.60 -27.55 -8.80
C ASP A 366 21.81 -28.59 -7.69
N ALA A 367 23.07 -28.88 -7.38
CA ALA A 367 23.41 -29.74 -6.23
C ALA A 367 22.90 -29.13 -4.90
N ALA A 368 23.03 -27.82 -4.72
CA ALA A 368 22.52 -27.13 -3.54
C ALA A 368 20.96 -27.17 -3.46
N VAL A 369 20.26 -27.02 -4.60
CA VAL A 369 18.80 -27.20 -4.66
C VAL A 369 18.41 -28.63 -4.23
N THR A 370 19.14 -29.63 -4.73
CA THR A 370 18.89 -31.04 -4.42
C THR A 370 19.18 -31.36 -2.96
N ALA A 371 20.27 -30.86 -2.41
CA ALA A 371 20.66 -31.05 -1.00
C ALA A 371 19.71 -30.32 -0.03
N GLY A 372 19.08 -29.25 -0.50
CA GLY A 372 18.27 -28.36 0.34
C GLY A 372 19.11 -27.35 1.13
N PRO A 373 18.45 -26.39 1.78
CA PRO A 373 19.12 -25.33 2.52
C PRO A 373 19.85 -25.84 3.76
N THR A 374 21.02 -25.27 4.04
CA THR A 374 21.75 -25.54 5.27
C THR A 374 21.07 -24.90 6.49
N LYS A 375 21.44 -25.33 7.69
CA LYS A 375 20.93 -24.72 8.93
C LYS A 375 21.23 -23.21 8.99
N GLU A 376 22.36 -22.77 8.49
CA GLU A 376 22.75 -21.35 8.44
C GLU A 376 21.88 -20.56 7.45
N GLN A 377 21.55 -21.16 6.31
CA GLN A 377 20.65 -20.54 5.33
C GLN A 377 19.21 -20.46 5.86
N ILE A 378 18.75 -21.48 6.59
CA ILE A 378 17.44 -21.46 7.26
C ILE A 378 17.46 -20.43 8.39
N ALA A 379 18.51 -20.40 9.22
CA ALA A 379 18.64 -19.47 10.34
C ALA A 379 18.59 -17.99 9.93
N LYS A 380 18.97 -17.67 8.68
CA LYS A 380 18.81 -16.34 8.09
C LYS A 380 17.33 -15.87 8.11
N TYR A 381 16.39 -16.80 8.10
CA TYR A 381 14.94 -16.55 8.10
C TYR A 381 14.26 -16.95 9.43
N GLU A 382 14.99 -17.61 10.34
CA GLU A 382 14.51 -18.01 11.66
C GLU A 382 14.69 -16.94 12.74
N THR A 383 15.48 -15.92 12.51
CA THR A 383 15.51 -14.75 13.39
C THR A 383 14.11 -14.15 13.41
N GLY A 384 13.55 -13.96 14.61
CA GLY A 384 12.22 -13.39 14.78
C GLY A 384 12.01 -12.17 13.87
N ALA A 385 10.77 -11.80 13.63
CA ALA A 385 10.45 -10.62 12.83
C ALA A 385 11.35 -9.45 13.27
N ALA A 386 11.90 -8.72 12.31
CA ALA A 386 12.67 -7.53 12.63
C ALA A 386 11.77 -6.52 13.36
N GLU A 387 12.21 -6.07 14.53
CA GLU A 387 11.52 -5.04 15.28
C GLU A 387 11.86 -3.66 14.69
N ASN A 388 10.86 -2.83 14.51
CA ASN A 388 11.03 -1.46 14.08
C ASN A 388 10.02 -0.54 14.79
N ARG A 389 10.31 0.76 14.79
CA ARG A 389 9.40 1.76 15.35
C ARG A 389 9.44 3.03 14.52
N ILE A 390 8.26 3.55 14.20
CA ILE A 390 8.09 4.87 13.60
C ILE A 390 7.42 5.74 14.66
N ALA A 391 8.18 6.65 15.26
CA ALA A 391 7.72 7.44 16.40
C ALA A 391 8.40 8.81 16.45
N GLY A 392 7.74 9.71 17.19
CA GLY A 392 8.31 10.94 17.72
C GLY A 392 7.94 11.07 19.20
N ASN A 393 8.34 12.14 19.85
CA ASN A 393 8.06 12.41 21.26
C ASN A 393 6.57 12.73 21.53
N ASN A 394 5.83 13.05 20.48
CA ASN A 394 4.40 13.37 20.53
C ASN A 394 3.74 12.96 19.20
N ARG A 395 2.40 13.04 19.15
CA ARG A 395 1.58 12.68 17.98
C ARG A 395 1.94 13.43 16.70
N PHE A 396 2.36 14.70 16.80
CA PHE A 396 2.73 15.51 15.64
C PHE A 396 4.04 15.05 15.04
N GLU A 397 5.01 14.75 15.89
CA GLU A 397 6.30 14.18 15.48
C GLU A 397 6.12 12.76 14.91
N THR A 398 5.30 11.93 15.54
CA THR A 398 4.97 10.59 15.01
C THR A 398 4.31 10.71 13.64
N ALA A 399 3.35 11.62 13.45
CA ALA A 399 2.69 11.82 12.17
C ALA A 399 3.67 12.29 11.07
N ALA A 400 4.58 13.21 11.41
CA ALA A 400 5.62 13.65 10.49
C ALA A 400 6.60 12.51 10.13
N ALA A 401 6.97 11.67 11.10
CA ALA A 401 7.82 10.50 10.86
C ALA A 401 7.12 9.46 9.95
N ILE A 402 5.84 9.20 10.18
CA ILE A 402 5.03 8.31 9.32
C ILE A 402 4.90 8.89 7.90
N ALA A 403 4.63 10.20 7.80
CA ALA A 403 4.57 10.88 6.50
C ALA A 403 5.89 10.82 5.74
N ALA A 404 7.03 10.93 6.44
CA ALA A 404 8.36 10.80 5.85
C ALA A 404 8.66 9.38 5.34
N VAL A 405 8.10 8.35 5.98
CA VAL A 405 8.19 6.96 5.50
C VAL A 405 7.28 6.74 4.30
N ALA A 406 6.04 7.24 4.36
CA ALA A 406 5.04 7.08 3.29
C ALA A 406 5.40 7.87 2.02
N TYR A 407 5.92 9.08 2.22
CA TYR A 407 6.25 10.05 1.16
C TYR A 407 7.61 10.70 1.44
N PRO A 408 8.73 9.98 1.24
CA PRO A 408 10.07 10.53 1.48
C PRO A 408 10.29 11.78 0.63
N ASN A 409 10.56 12.91 1.29
CA ASN A 409 10.71 14.22 0.63
C ASN A 409 9.57 14.55 -0.35
N GLY A 410 8.34 14.14 -0.03
CA GLY A 410 7.16 14.38 -0.87
C GLY A 410 7.09 13.54 -2.16
N THR A 411 8.00 12.58 -2.35
CA THR A 411 8.03 11.75 -3.56
C THR A 411 6.72 10.97 -3.73
N GLY A 412 6.11 11.11 -4.92
CA GLY A 412 4.85 10.45 -5.25
C GLY A 412 3.60 11.03 -4.57
N ALA A 413 3.74 12.18 -3.89
CA ALA A 413 2.59 12.92 -3.38
C ALA A 413 2.03 13.86 -4.46
N ALA A 414 0.70 13.90 -4.59
CA ALA A 414 -0.03 14.86 -5.41
C ALA A 414 -0.63 16.00 -4.58
N MET A 415 -0.76 15.80 -3.26
CA MET A 415 -1.40 16.72 -2.32
C MET A 415 -0.74 16.60 -0.94
N VAL A 416 -0.87 17.62 -0.10
CA VAL A 416 -0.58 17.56 1.34
C VAL A 416 -1.88 17.77 2.09
N TYR A 417 -2.15 16.91 3.07
CA TYR A 417 -3.32 17.01 3.93
C TYR A 417 -2.92 17.38 5.35
N ALA A 418 -3.69 18.25 5.99
CA ALA A 418 -3.55 18.52 7.42
C ALA A 418 -4.83 18.13 8.16
N ALA A 419 -4.67 17.42 9.28
CA ALA A 419 -5.74 17.08 10.20
C ALA A 419 -5.42 17.58 11.61
N ASN A 420 -6.44 17.87 12.41
CA ASN A 420 -6.22 18.27 13.81
C ASN A 420 -5.82 17.05 14.65
N GLY A 421 -4.67 17.11 15.29
CA GLY A 421 -4.16 16.04 16.15
C GLY A 421 -4.97 15.76 17.42
N SER A 422 -5.98 16.56 17.72
CA SER A 422 -6.89 16.38 18.85
C SER A 422 -8.33 16.06 18.45
N ALA A 423 -8.68 16.20 17.16
CA ALA A 423 -10.00 15.96 16.60
C ALA A 423 -9.93 14.89 15.49
N PHE A 424 -9.89 13.63 15.91
CA PHE A 424 -9.53 12.50 15.03
C PHE A 424 -10.58 12.12 13.98
N ALA A 425 -11.83 12.56 14.15
CA ALA A 425 -12.92 12.13 13.29
C ALA A 425 -12.67 12.48 11.80
N ASP A 426 -12.21 13.71 11.55
CA ASP A 426 -11.95 14.19 10.20
C ASP A 426 -10.71 13.52 9.58
N ALA A 427 -9.72 13.21 10.42
CA ALA A 427 -8.52 12.50 9.98
C ALA A 427 -8.78 11.01 9.67
N SER A 428 -9.79 10.39 10.31
CA SER A 428 -10.08 8.96 10.17
C SER A 428 -10.47 8.53 8.74
N VAL A 429 -10.87 9.48 7.92
CA VAL A 429 -11.25 9.25 6.51
C VAL A 429 -10.13 9.58 5.52
N ALA A 430 -8.98 10.07 6.00
CA ALA A 430 -7.90 10.55 5.15
C ALA A 430 -7.01 9.43 4.61
N GLY A 431 -6.83 8.34 5.35
CA GLY A 431 -5.99 7.20 4.94
C GLY A 431 -6.40 6.55 3.61
N TYR A 432 -7.62 6.80 3.17
CA TYR A 432 -8.18 6.26 1.93
C TYR A 432 -7.91 7.16 0.70
N LEU A 433 -7.38 8.36 0.88
CA LEU A 433 -7.09 9.28 -0.23
C LEU A 433 -5.99 8.75 -1.15
N ASP A 434 -5.12 7.91 -0.64
CA ASP A 434 -4.05 7.25 -1.41
C ASP A 434 -4.54 6.27 -2.50
N ASN A 435 -5.83 5.95 -2.51
CA ASN A 435 -6.44 5.07 -3.50
C ASN A 435 -6.53 5.69 -4.90
N LYS A 436 -6.33 7.01 -4.99
CA LYS A 436 -6.27 7.73 -6.26
C LYS A 436 -4.98 8.52 -6.35
N ALA A 437 -4.23 8.31 -7.43
CA ALA A 437 -2.94 8.95 -7.63
C ALA A 437 -3.01 10.48 -7.53
N GLU A 438 -4.10 11.09 -8.02
CA GLU A 438 -4.34 12.53 -7.97
C GLU A 438 -4.69 13.06 -6.58
N LEU A 439 -5.05 12.18 -5.64
CA LEU A 439 -5.35 12.51 -4.25
C LEU A 439 -4.27 12.00 -3.29
N ALA A 440 -3.36 11.16 -3.77
CA ALA A 440 -2.33 10.55 -2.93
C ALA A 440 -1.44 11.60 -2.28
N GLY A 441 -1.24 11.51 -0.97
CA GLY A 441 -0.38 12.45 -0.28
C GLY A 441 -0.32 12.30 1.24
N PRO A 442 0.71 12.88 1.86
CA PRO A 442 0.90 12.79 3.29
C PRO A 442 -0.22 13.47 4.07
N VAL A 443 -0.67 12.81 5.12
CA VAL A 443 -1.53 13.38 6.16
C VAL A 443 -0.64 13.77 7.34
N VAL A 444 -0.50 15.06 7.57
CA VAL A 444 0.23 15.60 8.73
C VAL A 444 -0.73 16.11 9.79
N LEU A 445 -0.28 16.19 11.03
CA LEU A 445 -1.10 16.71 12.11
C LEU A 445 -0.73 18.16 12.45
N VAL A 446 -1.76 18.94 12.72
CA VAL A 446 -1.68 20.33 13.19
C VAL A 446 -2.53 20.50 14.46
N SER A 447 -2.34 21.60 15.19
CA SER A 447 -3.29 22.04 16.23
C SER A 447 -4.38 22.91 15.61
N LEU A 448 -5.37 23.29 16.43
CA LEU A 448 -6.43 24.19 15.98
C LEU A 448 -5.86 25.48 15.37
N ASP A 449 -4.85 26.07 16.01
CA ASP A 449 -4.33 27.41 15.75
C ASP A 449 -2.83 27.46 15.44
N THR A 450 -2.13 26.32 15.46
CA THR A 450 -0.67 26.27 15.24
C THR A 450 -0.25 25.13 14.31
N ILE A 451 0.83 25.39 13.56
CA ILE A 451 1.58 24.38 12.80
C ILE A 451 2.76 23.96 13.68
N PRO A 452 2.79 22.70 14.16
CA PRO A 452 3.95 22.20 14.92
C PRO A 452 5.24 22.27 14.11
N ALA A 453 6.37 22.54 14.78
CA ALA A 453 7.66 22.71 14.12
C ALA A 453 8.08 21.49 13.27
N THR A 454 7.73 20.28 13.70
CA THR A 454 8.02 19.05 12.96
C THR A 454 7.14 18.89 11.71
N THR A 455 5.88 19.33 11.77
CA THR A 455 5.00 19.41 10.61
C THR A 455 5.51 20.43 9.60
N ASP A 456 5.88 21.63 10.08
CA ASP A 456 6.52 22.68 9.26
C ASP A 456 7.76 22.15 8.54
N ALA A 457 8.68 21.54 9.27
CA ALA A 457 9.93 20.99 8.74
C ALA A 457 9.67 19.90 7.67
N TYR A 458 8.75 18.99 7.94
CA TYR A 458 8.40 17.94 6.98
C TYR A 458 7.79 18.53 5.69
N VAL A 459 6.83 19.46 5.81
CA VAL A 459 6.16 20.05 4.65
C VAL A 459 7.15 20.83 3.77
N LYS A 460 8.07 21.58 4.38
CA LYS A 460 9.17 22.25 3.65
C LYS A 460 10.07 21.26 2.92
N ALA A 461 10.46 20.17 3.58
CA ALA A 461 11.26 19.11 2.97
C ALA A 461 10.51 18.41 1.82
N ALA A 462 9.23 18.13 2.00
CA ALA A 462 8.39 17.54 0.97
C ALA A 462 8.24 18.47 -0.25
N LYS A 463 8.04 19.78 -0.03
CA LYS A 463 7.97 20.77 -1.11
C LYS A 463 9.31 20.92 -1.83
N ALA A 464 10.42 20.92 -1.10
CA ALA A 464 11.77 21.00 -1.69
C ALA A 464 12.09 19.77 -2.55
N GLY A 465 11.67 18.58 -2.12
CA GLY A 465 11.86 17.33 -2.86
C GLY A 465 10.85 17.11 -3.99
N ASN A 466 9.67 17.75 -3.92
CA ASN A 466 8.61 17.66 -4.92
C ASN A 466 7.99 19.02 -5.20
N SER A 467 8.52 19.72 -6.19
CA SER A 467 8.04 21.06 -6.58
C SER A 467 6.57 21.07 -7.06
N ALA A 468 6.04 19.94 -7.52
CA ALA A 468 4.64 19.81 -7.94
C ALA A 468 3.64 19.99 -6.79
N LEU A 469 4.10 19.93 -5.53
CA LEU A 469 3.29 20.22 -4.34
C LEU A 469 3.01 21.73 -4.14
N ALA A 470 3.51 22.61 -5.01
CA ALA A 470 3.22 24.04 -4.92
C ALA A 470 1.72 24.32 -4.91
N GLY A 471 1.22 24.92 -3.81
CA GLY A 471 -0.20 25.21 -3.60
C GLY A 471 -1.12 23.99 -3.52
N LYS A 472 -0.59 22.78 -3.40
CA LYS A 472 -1.34 21.52 -3.32
C LYS A 472 -1.59 21.13 -1.86
N PHE A 473 -2.65 21.71 -1.29
CA PHE A 473 -2.98 21.52 0.12
C PHE A 473 -4.49 21.37 0.33
N LYS A 474 -4.89 20.55 1.31
CA LYS A 474 -6.26 20.48 1.85
C LYS A 474 -6.24 20.29 3.37
N ALA A 475 -6.96 21.12 4.07
CA ALA A 475 -7.29 20.88 5.46
C ALA A 475 -8.47 19.90 5.57
N LEU A 476 -8.41 19.00 6.53
CA LEU A 476 -9.48 18.05 6.85
C LEU A 476 -10.26 18.56 8.07
N GLY A 477 -11.44 19.08 7.83
CA GLY A 477 -12.30 19.71 8.85
C GLY A 477 -12.46 21.21 8.69
N GLY A 478 -13.51 21.74 9.33
CA GLY A 478 -13.87 23.15 9.29
C GLY A 478 -12.98 24.06 10.14
N ASN A 479 -13.26 25.37 10.14
CA ASN A 479 -12.49 26.38 10.87
C ASN A 479 -12.48 26.17 12.39
N GLY A 480 -13.52 25.53 12.97
CA GLY A 480 -13.53 25.14 14.39
C GLY A 480 -12.58 23.98 14.74
N VAL A 481 -12.00 23.33 13.75
CA VAL A 481 -11.06 22.20 13.90
C VAL A 481 -9.65 22.60 13.50
N ILE A 482 -9.51 23.36 12.41
CA ILE A 482 -8.25 23.92 11.91
C ILE A 482 -8.54 25.37 11.52
N ALA A 483 -7.95 26.32 12.23
CA ALA A 483 -8.16 27.75 11.98
C ALA A 483 -7.65 28.17 10.59
N ASP A 484 -8.23 29.23 10.02
CA ASP A 484 -7.84 29.77 8.72
C ASP A 484 -6.39 30.24 8.69
N SER A 485 -5.87 30.72 9.82
CA SER A 485 -4.46 31.08 9.99
C SER A 485 -3.52 29.88 9.74
N VAL A 486 -3.90 28.69 10.21
CA VAL A 486 -3.13 27.45 9.97
C VAL A 486 -3.21 27.04 8.51
N VAL A 487 -4.38 27.13 7.89
CA VAL A 487 -4.54 26.85 6.44
C VAL A 487 -3.67 27.78 5.60
N THR A 488 -3.72 29.08 5.88
CA THR A 488 -2.87 30.08 5.22
C THR A 488 -1.38 29.76 5.44
N GLY A 489 -0.98 29.45 6.66
CA GLY A 489 0.39 29.07 6.97
C GLY A 489 0.85 27.83 6.22
N MET A 490 0.01 26.80 6.13
CA MET A 490 0.34 25.59 5.36
C MET A 490 0.49 25.87 3.87
N LEU A 491 -0.37 26.72 3.30
CA LEU A 491 -0.24 27.17 1.91
C LEU A 491 1.03 27.99 1.67
N ASP A 492 1.43 28.81 2.65
CA ASP A 492 2.69 29.58 2.59
C ASP A 492 3.93 28.66 2.57
N LEU A 493 3.90 27.55 3.33
CA LEU A 493 4.97 26.54 3.30
C LEU A 493 5.09 25.84 1.93
N LEU A 494 4.02 25.84 1.15
CA LEU A 494 3.94 25.18 -0.15
C LEU A 494 4.08 26.16 -1.33
N LYS A 495 4.34 27.44 -1.10
CA LYS A 495 4.73 28.41 -2.15
C LYS A 495 6.16 28.15 -2.60
#